data_aa34098dfa702dc67addb2019d03b40d
#
_entry.id   aa34098dfa702dc67addb2019d03b40d
#
_cell.length_a   1.000
_cell.length_b   1.000
_cell.length_c   1.000
_cell.angle_alpha   90.00
_cell.angle_beta   90.00
_cell.angle_gamma   90.00
#
_symmetry.space_group_name_H-M   'P 1'
#
loop_
_entity.id
_entity.type
_entity.pdbx_description
1 polymer ?
#
loop_
_entity_poly.entity_id
_entity_poly.type
_entity_poly.pdbx_seq_one_letter_code
_entity_poly.pdbx_strand_id
1 'polypeptide(L)'
;MFCEPRRHYYTRGEFEMAKEMIAMLLAGGQGSRLYALTQKLAKPAVPFGGKYRIIDFPLSNCVNSGIDTVGILTQYQPLVLNEYIGNGQPWDLDRLHGGVHVLPPYQKASGSDWYKGTANAIYQNISFIERYDPQYVIILSGDQICKQDYSDFLRFHKEKNAEFSVAVMEVPWEDASRFGLMVADEDDRITEFQEKPKNPKSNLASMGIYIFNWDILRKYLIEDEEDPNSENDFGNNIIPNLLKDGRRMYAYHFDGYWKDVGTIPSLWEANMEVLDPEHSGINLFDENWKIYSRNSGMTGHKISDGGVVENSMITDGCRIAGTVRHSVLFAGVRVEKDAVVEDAVVMGGTVIRSGAVVRHCIVAENVEIGEHAVVGAMPDASGNGVATIGSGITIGAEAKIGPNAMVTKNIEGGEEQW
;
A
#
# COMPACT_ATOMS: atom_id res chain seq x y z
N MET A 1 14.90 41.60 -41.79
CA MET A 1 15.74 40.54 -41.26
C MET A 1 14.77 39.59 -40.54
N PHE A 2 14.27 38.61 -41.29
CA PHE A 2 13.24 37.68 -40.81
C PHE A 2 13.91 36.58 -39.95
N CYS A 3 13.50 36.47 -38.71
CA CYS A 3 13.95 35.44 -37.82
C CYS A 3 13.17 34.15 -38.14
N GLU A 4 13.83 33.16 -38.76
CA GLU A 4 13.24 31.84 -38.99
C GLU A 4 13.04 31.15 -37.64
N PRO A 5 11.88 30.41 -37.43
CA PRO A 5 11.71 29.62 -36.23
C PRO A 5 12.69 28.45 -36.26
N ARG A 6 13.47 28.31 -35.19
CA ARG A 6 14.35 27.14 -34.97
C ARG A 6 13.49 25.89 -35.01
N ARG A 7 13.62 25.09 -36.08
CA ARG A 7 13.15 23.68 -36.08
C ARG A 7 13.99 22.93 -35.07
N HIS A 8 13.38 22.51 -33.96
CA HIS A 8 13.97 21.51 -33.07
C HIS A 8 14.06 20.21 -33.88
N TYR A 9 15.28 19.85 -34.29
CA TYR A 9 15.55 18.50 -34.76
C TYR A 9 15.58 17.60 -33.55
N TYR A 10 14.48 16.86 -33.28
CA TYR A 10 14.49 15.75 -32.33
C TYR A 10 15.43 14.68 -32.87
N THR A 11 16.41 14.27 -32.06
CA THR A 11 17.27 13.15 -32.41
C THR A 11 16.48 11.85 -32.28
N ARG A 12 16.81 10.83 -33.06
CA ARG A 12 16.10 9.53 -33.16
C ARG A 12 15.91 8.85 -31.78
N GLY A 13 16.70 9.22 -30.76
CA GLY A 13 16.61 8.72 -29.38
C GLY A 13 15.54 9.40 -28.51
N GLU A 14 15.06 10.59 -28.89
CA GLU A 14 14.02 11.30 -28.14
C GLU A 14 12.61 10.74 -28.43
N PHE A 15 12.39 10.16 -29.61
CA PHE A 15 11.12 9.50 -29.97
C PHE A 15 10.91 8.15 -29.26
N GLU A 16 11.98 7.49 -28.80
CA GLU A 16 11.87 6.18 -28.11
C GLU A 16 11.51 6.33 -26.62
N MET A 17 11.53 7.53 -26.04
CA MET A 17 11.21 7.75 -24.61
C MET A 17 9.78 8.22 -24.37
N ALA A 18 9.04 8.65 -25.39
CA ALA A 18 7.66 9.04 -25.23
C ALA A 18 6.80 7.86 -24.76
N LYS A 19 6.11 8.03 -23.63
CA LYS A 19 5.22 7.00 -23.04
C LYS A 19 3.78 7.47 -23.12
N GLU A 20 2.86 6.55 -23.37
CA GLU A 20 1.45 6.91 -23.34
C GLU A 20 1.03 7.31 -21.91
N MET A 21 1.40 6.48 -20.92
CA MET A 21 1.13 6.72 -19.51
C MET A 21 2.31 6.29 -18.65
N ILE A 22 2.62 7.08 -17.61
CA ILE A 22 3.55 6.71 -16.55
C ILE A 22 2.84 6.74 -15.19
N ALA A 23 3.38 6.02 -14.21
CA ALA A 23 2.84 5.98 -12.87
C ALA A 23 3.67 6.81 -11.89
N MET A 24 2.99 7.53 -11.00
CA MET A 24 3.57 8.23 -9.86
C MET A 24 2.95 7.66 -8.59
N LEU A 25 3.74 6.88 -7.84
CA LEU A 25 3.30 6.14 -6.67
C LEU A 25 3.65 6.88 -5.38
N LEU A 26 2.64 7.36 -4.67
CA LEU A 26 2.78 8.05 -3.39
C LEU A 26 3.06 7.03 -2.26
N ALA A 27 4.30 6.96 -1.81
CA ALA A 27 4.80 6.01 -0.82
C ALA A 27 5.43 6.68 0.42
N GLY A 28 5.12 7.96 0.64
CA GLY A 28 5.71 8.79 1.70
C GLY A 28 4.93 8.83 3.03
N GLY A 29 3.78 8.17 3.13
CA GLY A 29 2.90 8.23 4.30
C GLY A 29 3.52 7.62 5.58
N GLN A 30 3.36 8.31 6.72
CA GLN A 30 3.90 7.90 8.02
C GLN A 30 3.25 6.64 8.59
N GLY A 31 1.97 6.35 8.24
CA GLY A 31 1.26 5.18 8.73
C GLY A 31 1.02 5.18 10.25
N SER A 32 0.82 6.34 10.85
CA SER A 32 0.73 6.54 12.32
C SER A 32 -0.32 5.65 13.01
N ARG A 33 -1.38 5.25 12.30
CA ARG A 33 -2.44 4.37 12.83
C ARG A 33 -2.02 2.89 12.94
N LEU A 34 -0.93 2.47 12.32
CA LEU A 34 -0.32 1.13 12.45
C LEU A 34 0.75 1.09 13.55
N TYR A 35 1.06 2.22 14.13
CA TYR A 35 1.92 2.50 15.27
C TYR A 35 3.09 1.52 15.48
N ALA A 36 2.91 0.42 16.23
CA ALA A 36 3.98 -0.55 16.53
C ALA A 36 4.63 -1.15 15.26
N LEU A 37 3.87 -1.28 14.19
CA LEU A 37 4.33 -1.86 12.93
C LEU A 37 5.09 -0.84 12.06
N THR A 38 4.84 0.45 12.24
CA THR A 38 5.41 1.53 11.40
C THR A 38 6.41 2.42 12.10
N GLN A 39 6.86 2.06 13.30
CA GLN A 39 7.90 2.82 14.01
C GLN A 39 9.22 2.91 13.22
N LYS A 40 9.57 1.85 12.49
CA LYS A 40 10.80 1.73 11.70
C LYS A 40 10.57 1.44 10.22
N LEU A 41 9.30 1.40 9.80
CA LEU A 41 8.89 1.10 8.43
C LEU A 41 7.96 2.16 7.88
N ALA A 42 8.11 2.50 6.61
CA ALA A 42 7.03 3.18 5.86
C ALA A 42 5.84 2.23 5.66
N LYS A 43 4.59 2.74 5.68
CA LYS A 43 3.38 1.92 5.51
C LYS A 43 3.44 1.00 4.26
N PRO A 44 3.90 1.46 3.07
CA PRO A 44 4.02 0.60 1.90
C PRO A 44 4.95 -0.61 2.07
N ALA A 45 5.88 -0.56 3.02
CA ALA A 45 6.82 -1.64 3.32
C ALA A 45 6.27 -2.69 4.31
N VAL A 46 5.08 -2.49 4.86
CA VAL A 46 4.47 -3.43 5.82
C VAL A 46 4.18 -4.76 5.13
N PRO A 47 4.56 -5.91 5.74
CA PRO A 47 4.30 -7.24 5.19
C PRO A 47 2.80 -7.56 5.11
N PHE A 48 2.41 -8.26 4.02
CA PHE A 48 1.04 -8.66 3.75
C PHE A 48 0.97 -10.03 3.06
N GLY A 49 -0.06 -10.85 3.37
CA GLY A 49 -0.38 -12.09 2.65
C GLY A 49 0.74 -13.14 2.67
N GLY A 50 1.53 -13.20 3.74
CA GLY A 50 2.58 -14.19 3.97
C GLY A 50 3.89 -13.95 3.20
N LYS A 51 3.82 -13.39 2.00
CA LYS A 51 4.97 -13.25 1.09
C LYS A 51 5.23 -11.80 0.67
N TYR A 52 4.19 -11.00 0.58
CA TYR A 52 4.20 -9.68 -0.06
C TYR A 52 4.45 -8.56 0.94
N ARG A 53 4.68 -7.35 0.40
CA ARG A 53 4.49 -6.07 1.09
C ARG A 53 3.38 -5.29 0.39
N ILE A 54 2.78 -4.33 1.06
CA ILE A 54 1.66 -3.55 0.48
C ILE A 54 2.04 -2.95 -0.89
N ILE A 55 3.26 -2.45 -1.06
CA ILE A 55 3.76 -1.85 -2.31
C ILE A 55 3.81 -2.81 -3.50
N ASP A 56 3.85 -4.13 -3.26
CA ASP A 56 3.89 -5.12 -4.33
C ASP A 56 2.63 -5.07 -5.20
N PHE A 57 1.49 -4.70 -4.62
CA PHE A 57 0.21 -4.62 -5.32
C PHE A 57 0.19 -3.52 -6.39
N PRO A 58 0.41 -2.24 -6.07
CA PRO A 58 0.42 -1.20 -7.10
C PRO A 58 1.55 -1.39 -8.13
N LEU A 59 2.72 -1.90 -7.74
CA LEU A 59 3.79 -2.20 -8.71
C LEU A 59 3.41 -3.34 -9.65
N SER A 60 2.80 -4.41 -9.14
CA SER A 60 2.32 -5.52 -9.95
C SER A 60 1.17 -5.10 -10.87
N ASN A 61 0.24 -4.29 -10.37
CA ASN A 61 -0.83 -3.73 -11.19
C ASN A 61 -0.26 -2.87 -12.33
N CYS A 62 0.77 -2.05 -12.09
CA CYS A 62 1.45 -1.29 -13.14
C CYS A 62 1.96 -2.22 -14.25
N VAL A 63 2.75 -3.23 -13.88
CA VAL A 63 3.35 -4.15 -14.86
C VAL A 63 2.31 -4.96 -15.61
N ASN A 64 1.32 -5.51 -14.92
CA ASN A 64 0.23 -6.27 -15.52
C ASN A 64 -0.62 -5.40 -16.47
N SER A 65 -0.70 -4.09 -16.23
CA SER A 65 -1.38 -3.10 -17.08
C SER A 65 -0.49 -2.52 -18.19
N GLY A 66 0.74 -3.01 -18.35
CA GLY A 66 1.68 -2.51 -19.37
C GLY A 66 2.38 -1.18 -19.04
N ILE A 67 2.26 -0.68 -17.82
CA ILE A 67 2.98 0.52 -17.35
C ILE A 67 4.37 0.10 -16.91
N ASP A 68 5.38 0.54 -17.65
CA ASP A 68 6.77 0.15 -17.46
C ASP A 68 7.66 1.26 -16.86
N THR A 69 7.07 2.37 -16.47
CA THR A 69 7.78 3.53 -15.89
C THR A 69 7.04 4.00 -14.65
N VAL A 70 7.68 3.88 -13.50
CA VAL A 70 7.08 4.17 -12.20
C VAL A 70 8.00 5.04 -11.36
N GLY A 71 7.56 6.25 -11.00
CA GLY A 71 8.21 7.10 -10.01
C GLY A 71 7.62 6.84 -8.63
N ILE A 72 8.44 6.40 -7.66
CA ILE A 72 8.01 6.13 -6.29
C ILE A 72 8.47 7.28 -5.38
N LEU A 73 7.51 8.04 -4.85
CA LEU A 73 7.77 9.19 -4.00
C LEU A 73 7.87 8.74 -2.54
N THR A 74 9.08 8.71 -2.01
CA THR A 74 9.38 8.25 -0.64
C THR A 74 9.80 9.42 0.24
N GLN A 75 9.41 9.41 1.51
CA GLN A 75 9.79 10.46 2.46
C GLN A 75 10.02 9.92 3.87
N TYR A 76 9.03 9.24 4.47
CA TYR A 76 9.12 8.72 5.83
C TYR A 76 9.78 7.34 5.83
N GLN A 77 10.76 7.13 6.75
CA GLN A 77 11.48 5.85 6.94
C GLN A 77 11.85 5.15 5.61
N PRO A 78 12.54 5.82 4.67
CA PRO A 78 12.69 5.33 3.32
C PRO A 78 13.67 4.17 3.17
N LEU A 79 14.55 3.94 4.15
CA LEU A 79 15.69 2.99 4.02
C LEU A 79 15.22 1.58 3.66
N VAL A 80 14.34 0.99 4.47
CA VAL A 80 13.85 -0.38 4.26
C VAL A 80 13.03 -0.49 2.97
N LEU A 81 12.20 0.53 2.69
CA LEU A 81 11.40 0.57 1.47
C LEU A 81 12.28 0.66 0.22
N ASN A 82 13.28 1.55 0.22
CA ASN A 82 14.20 1.71 -0.91
C ASN A 82 15.05 0.47 -1.14
N GLU A 83 15.52 -0.17 -0.06
CA GLU A 83 16.25 -1.44 -0.14
C GLU A 83 15.35 -2.56 -0.70
N TYR A 84 14.09 -2.59 -0.32
CA TYR A 84 13.12 -3.58 -0.81
C TYR A 84 12.83 -3.39 -2.30
N ILE A 85 12.59 -2.16 -2.75
CA ILE A 85 12.35 -1.83 -4.16
C ILE A 85 13.59 -2.17 -5.00
N GLY A 86 14.79 -1.79 -4.51
CA GLY A 86 16.04 -1.96 -5.24
C GLY A 86 15.98 -1.32 -6.61
N ASN A 87 16.31 -2.08 -7.65
CA ASN A 87 16.23 -1.65 -9.06
C ASN A 87 14.92 -2.05 -9.76
N GLY A 88 13.97 -2.67 -9.05
CA GLY A 88 12.68 -3.08 -9.62
C GLY A 88 12.64 -4.46 -10.29
N GLN A 89 13.73 -5.21 -10.25
CA GLN A 89 13.83 -6.51 -10.92
C GLN A 89 12.72 -7.51 -10.53
N PRO A 90 12.24 -7.60 -9.28
CA PRO A 90 11.13 -8.50 -8.95
C PRO A 90 9.83 -8.26 -9.73
N TRP A 91 9.62 -7.03 -10.20
CA TRP A 91 8.44 -6.60 -10.97
C TRP A 91 8.72 -6.38 -12.45
N ASP A 92 9.88 -6.82 -12.98
CA ASP A 92 10.30 -6.54 -14.37
C ASP A 92 10.37 -5.03 -14.69
N LEU A 93 10.76 -4.22 -13.68
CA LEU A 93 10.91 -2.77 -13.75
C LEU A 93 12.38 -2.31 -13.70
N ASP A 94 13.35 -3.18 -14.00
CA ASP A 94 14.79 -2.87 -14.13
C ASP A 94 15.18 -2.56 -15.58
N ARG A 95 14.39 -1.72 -16.24
CA ARG A 95 14.50 -1.47 -17.68
C ARG A 95 15.51 -0.38 -18.02
N LEU A 96 16.10 -0.46 -19.22
CA LEU A 96 17.05 0.54 -19.72
C LEU A 96 16.35 1.89 -19.98
N HIS A 97 15.11 1.86 -20.48
CA HIS A 97 14.28 3.02 -20.76
C HIS A 97 12.95 2.89 -20.02
N GLY A 98 12.80 3.64 -18.95
CA GLY A 98 11.70 3.50 -17.99
C GLY A 98 12.15 2.80 -16.72
N GLY A 99 11.35 1.85 -16.20
CA GLY A 99 11.62 1.13 -14.96
C GLY A 99 11.17 1.87 -13.73
N VAL A 100 11.58 1.36 -12.55
CA VAL A 100 11.25 2.00 -11.28
C VAL A 100 12.31 3.02 -10.89
N HIS A 101 11.86 4.17 -10.42
CA HIS A 101 12.69 5.25 -9.90
C HIS A 101 12.21 5.68 -8.52
N VAL A 102 13.10 5.58 -7.52
CA VAL A 102 12.80 6.12 -6.19
C VAL A 102 13.12 7.61 -6.18
N LEU A 103 12.11 8.41 -5.85
CA LEU A 103 12.12 9.87 -5.89
C LEU A 103 11.96 10.42 -4.45
N PRO A 104 13.06 10.58 -3.70
CA PRO A 104 13.00 11.27 -2.40
C PRO A 104 12.94 12.78 -2.60
N PRO A 105 12.46 13.56 -1.61
CA PRO A 105 12.63 15.01 -1.62
C PRO A 105 14.11 15.36 -1.67
N TYR A 106 14.46 16.42 -2.40
CA TYR A 106 15.85 16.82 -2.61
C TYR A 106 16.09 18.31 -2.38
N GLN A 107 17.32 18.64 -2.05
CA GLN A 107 17.74 20.03 -1.85
C GLN A 107 17.91 20.75 -3.20
N LYS A 108 17.19 21.85 -3.38
CA LYS A 108 17.38 22.81 -4.49
C LYS A 108 18.39 23.89 -4.05
N ALA A 109 18.92 24.66 -5.02
CA ALA A 109 19.79 25.81 -4.72
C ALA A 109 19.10 26.87 -3.83
N SER A 110 17.78 26.93 -3.86
CA SER A 110 16.93 27.83 -3.06
C SER A 110 16.57 27.29 -1.65
N GLY A 111 16.98 26.07 -1.29
CA GLY A 111 16.65 25.42 -0.02
C GLY A 111 16.25 23.96 -0.19
N SER A 112 16.04 23.25 0.91
CA SER A 112 15.52 21.87 0.93
C SER A 112 14.12 21.89 1.53
N ASP A 113 13.15 21.39 0.77
CA ASP A 113 11.79 21.23 1.26
C ASP A 113 11.39 19.75 1.23
N TRP A 114 10.91 19.26 2.37
CA TRP A 114 10.15 18.02 2.41
C TRP A 114 8.90 18.14 1.54
N TYR A 115 8.34 17.01 1.09
CA TYR A 115 7.04 17.06 0.44
C TYR A 115 6.00 17.61 1.43
N LYS A 116 5.40 18.75 1.09
CA LYS A 116 4.42 19.45 1.95
C LYS A 116 3.07 18.74 1.95
N GLY A 117 2.74 18.05 0.85
CA GLY A 117 1.50 17.31 0.64
C GLY A 117 1.61 16.41 -0.58
N THR A 118 0.53 15.72 -0.91
CA THR A 118 0.49 14.76 -2.02
C THR A 118 0.67 15.43 -3.38
N ALA A 119 0.09 16.60 -3.61
CA ALA A 119 0.26 17.37 -4.84
C ALA A 119 1.68 17.95 -4.95
N ASN A 120 2.25 18.49 -3.86
CA ASN A 120 3.61 19.00 -3.85
C ASN A 120 4.64 17.91 -4.15
N ALA A 121 4.40 16.66 -3.73
CA ALA A 121 5.28 15.54 -4.05
C ALA A 121 5.38 15.32 -5.58
N ILE A 122 4.26 15.42 -6.30
CA ILE A 122 4.25 15.32 -7.75
C ILE A 122 4.88 16.58 -8.38
N TYR A 123 4.54 17.78 -7.89
CA TYR A 123 5.10 19.04 -8.36
C TYR A 123 6.63 19.05 -8.33
N GLN A 124 7.25 18.62 -7.23
CA GLN A 124 8.71 18.59 -7.12
C GLN A 124 9.36 17.65 -8.14
N ASN A 125 8.59 16.70 -8.72
CA ASN A 125 9.07 15.71 -9.69
C ASN A 125 8.54 15.93 -11.11
N ILE A 126 8.05 17.12 -11.46
CA ILE A 126 7.62 17.48 -12.83
C ILE A 126 8.71 17.16 -13.86
N SER A 127 9.98 17.48 -13.57
CA SER A 127 11.09 17.22 -14.48
C SER A 127 11.34 15.72 -14.74
N PHE A 128 10.99 14.83 -13.78
CA PHE A 128 11.02 13.40 -14.00
C PHE A 128 9.92 12.99 -15.01
N ILE A 129 8.70 13.50 -14.84
CA ILE A 129 7.57 13.20 -15.72
C ILE A 129 7.86 13.71 -17.14
N GLU A 130 8.31 14.96 -17.28
CA GLU A 130 8.63 15.61 -18.57
C GLU A 130 9.70 14.86 -19.37
N ARG A 131 10.61 14.10 -18.72
CA ARG A 131 11.61 13.26 -19.40
C ARG A 131 10.98 12.23 -20.33
N TYR A 132 9.79 11.74 -19.99
CA TYR A 132 9.08 10.69 -20.72
C TYR A 132 7.98 11.22 -21.62
N ASP A 133 7.70 12.52 -21.60
CA ASP A 133 6.68 13.22 -22.39
C ASP A 133 5.35 12.43 -22.50
N PRO A 134 4.75 12.02 -21.36
CA PRO A 134 3.56 11.19 -21.37
C PRO A 134 2.31 12.00 -21.72
N GLN A 135 1.32 11.35 -22.34
CA GLN A 135 -0.02 11.94 -22.50
C GLN A 135 -0.80 11.92 -21.19
N TYR A 136 -0.65 10.83 -20.42
CA TYR A 136 -1.37 10.58 -19.18
C TYR A 136 -0.41 10.28 -18.05
N VAL A 137 -0.81 10.67 -16.84
CA VAL A 137 -0.13 10.29 -15.60
C VAL A 137 -1.16 9.63 -14.68
N ILE A 138 -0.84 8.42 -14.24
CA ILE A 138 -1.61 7.78 -13.17
C ILE A 138 -0.93 8.04 -11.83
N ILE A 139 -1.71 8.58 -10.88
CA ILE A 139 -1.29 8.77 -9.49
C ILE A 139 -1.84 7.60 -8.69
N LEU A 140 -0.96 6.94 -7.94
CA LEU A 140 -1.28 5.76 -7.15
C LEU A 140 -0.98 5.99 -5.68
N SER A 141 -1.82 5.44 -4.81
CA SER A 141 -1.53 5.31 -3.39
C SER A 141 -0.79 4.00 -3.11
N GLY A 142 0.30 4.05 -2.35
CA GLY A 142 1.13 2.90 -2.00
C GLY A 142 0.71 2.20 -0.71
N ASP A 143 -0.51 2.40 -0.23
CA ASP A 143 -0.93 2.02 1.12
C ASP A 143 -2.24 1.18 1.18
N GLN A 144 -2.64 0.62 0.06
CA GLN A 144 -3.88 -0.16 -0.08
C GLN A 144 -3.64 -1.48 -0.85
N ILE A 145 -4.55 -2.41 -0.66
CA ILE A 145 -4.54 -3.72 -1.32
C ILE A 145 -5.66 -3.76 -2.36
N CYS A 146 -5.30 -3.90 -3.63
CA CYS A 146 -6.25 -4.15 -4.72
C CYS A 146 -5.55 -4.85 -5.90
N LYS A 147 -6.33 -5.56 -6.71
CA LYS A 147 -5.91 -6.08 -8.02
C LYS A 147 -6.70 -5.34 -9.08
N GLN A 148 -6.06 -4.41 -9.79
CA GLN A 148 -6.74 -3.52 -10.73
C GLN A 148 -5.96 -3.41 -12.04
N ASP A 149 -6.67 -3.56 -13.16
CA ASP A 149 -6.15 -3.27 -14.49
C ASP A 149 -6.25 -1.77 -14.79
N TYR A 150 -5.11 -1.10 -14.80
CA TYR A 150 -5.04 0.33 -15.11
C TYR A 150 -5.20 0.60 -16.61
N SER A 151 -5.07 -0.40 -17.48
CA SER A 151 -5.34 -0.23 -18.92
C SER A 151 -6.83 -0.08 -19.19
N ASP A 152 -7.69 -0.79 -18.45
CA ASP A 152 -9.14 -0.62 -18.49
C ASP A 152 -9.56 0.76 -17.97
N PHE A 153 -8.92 1.21 -16.90
CA PHE A 153 -9.16 2.55 -16.37
C PHE A 153 -8.72 3.65 -17.34
N LEU A 154 -7.57 3.49 -18.02
CA LEU A 154 -7.13 4.42 -19.06
C LEU A 154 -8.10 4.42 -20.27
N ARG A 155 -8.61 3.25 -20.66
CA ARG A 155 -9.59 3.14 -21.74
C ARG A 155 -10.86 3.94 -21.41
N PHE A 156 -11.42 3.76 -20.21
CA PHE A 156 -12.55 4.57 -19.72
C PHE A 156 -12.25 6.06 -19.75
N HIS A 157 -11.09 6.50 -19.26
CA HIS A 157 -10.66 7.90 -19.29
C HIS A 157 -10.69 8.49 -20.71
N LYS A 158 -10.20 7.73 -21.69
CA LYS A 158 -10.21 8.13 -23.10
C LYS A 158 -11.63 8.15 -23.71
N GLU A 159 -12.43 7.14 -23.43
CA GLU A 159 -13.83 7.04 -23.92
C GLU A 159 -14.71 8.19 -23.43
N LYS A 160 -14.54 8.59 -22.17
CA LYS A 160 -15.24 9.77 -21.58
C LYS A 160 -14.61 11.11 -22.03
N ASN A 161 -13.52 11.10 -22.80
CA ASN A 161 -12.73 12.30 -23.13
C ASN A 161 -12.45 13.13 -21.86
N ALA A 162 -12.07 12.44 -20.79
CA ALA A 162 -11.84 13.03 -19.49
C ALA A 162 -10.55 13.86 -19.46
N GLU A 163 -10.47 14.81 -18.55
CA GLU A 163 -9.24 15.51 -18.16
C GLU A 163 -8.71 15.00 -16.83
N PHE A 164 -9.64 14.44 -16.02
CA PHE A 164 -9.39 13.77 -14.77
C PHE A 164 -10.35 12.60 -14.62
N SER A 165 -9.85 11.47 -14.15
CA SER A 165 -10.68 10.35 -13.72
C SER A 165 -10.16 9.79 -12.41
N VAL A 166 -11.07 9.37 -11.54
CA VAL A 166 -10.77 8.74 -10.25
C VAL A 166 -11.41 7.37 -10.17
N ALA A 167 -10.64 6.38 -9.72
CA ALA A 167 -11.21 5.10 -9.37
C ALA A 167 -11.98 5.21 -8.05
N VAL A 168 -13.21 4.71 -8.05
CA VAL A 168 -14.15 4.79 -6.92
C VAL A 168 -14.75 3.43 -6.61
N MET A 169 -15.14 3.25 -5.35
CA MET A 169 -15.86 2.07 -4.88
C MET A 169 -16.97 2.48 -3.92
N GLU A 170 -18.08 1.78 -3.95
CA GLU A 170 -19.13 1.94 -2.94
C GLU A 170 -18.67 1.31 -1.62
N VAL A 171 -18.72 2.08 -0.55
CA VAL A 171 -18.40 1.61 0.81
C VAL A 171 -19.65 1.62 1.69
N PRO A 172 -19.69 0.85 2.80
CA PRO A 172 -20.76 0.99 3.79
C PRO A 172 -20.90 2.44 4.25
N TRP A 173 -22.13 2.91 4.44
CA TRP A 173 -22.42 4.30 4.83
C TRP A 173 -21.74 4.71 6.15
N GLU A 174 -21.61 3.77 7.08
CA GLU A 174 -20.90 3.95 8.36
C GLU A 174 -19.43 4.27 8.19
N ASP A 175 -18.80 3.79 7.12
CA ASP A 175 -17.37 4.02 6.80
C ASP A 175 -17.14 5.24 5.90
N ALA A 176 -18.19 5.73 5.23
CA ALA A 176 -18.07 6.76 4.20
C ALA A 176 -17.32 8.02 4.68
N SER A 177 -17.52 8.44 5.94
CA SER A 177 -16.86 9.62 6.51
C SER A 177 -15.33 9.50 6.64
N ARG A 178 -14.75 8.32 6.39
CA ARG A 178 -13.30 8.08 6.45
C ARG A 178 -12.59 8.43 5.14
N PHE A 179 -13.33 8.59 4.06
CA PHE A 179 -12.81 8.72 2.69
C PHE A 179 -13.16 10.06 2.06
N GLY A 180 -12.42 10.44 1.03
CA GLY A 180 -12.88 11.43 0.06
C GLY A 180 -14.01 10.82 -0.78
N LEU A 181 -15.15 11.49 -0.85
CA LEU A 181 -16.35 10.98 -1.49
C LEU A 181 -16.67 11.75 -2.77
N MET A 182 -17.02 11.02 -3.82
CA MET A 182 -17.47 11.58 -5.08
C MET A 182 -18.99 11.54 -5.16
N VAL A 183 -19.58 12.61 -5.69
CA VAL A 183 -20.96 12.61 -6.16
C VAL A 183 -20.91 12.69 -7.67
N ALA A 184 -21.44 11.68 -8.35
CA ALA A 184 -21.48 11.60 -9.80
C ALA A 184 -22.93 11.59 -10.31
N ASP A 185 -23.14 12.03 -11.56
CA ASP A 185 -24.39 11.91 -12.27
C ASP A 185 -24.53 10.54 -12.98
N GLU A 186 -25.61 10.37 -13.76
CA GLU A 186 -25.92 9.12 -14.47
C GLU A 186 -24.88 8.77 -15.56
N ASP A 187 -24.08 9.73 -16.00
CA ASP A 187 -22.99 9.55 -16.97
C ASP A 187 -21.61 9.38 -16.31
N ASP A 188 -21.57 9.14 -15.01
CA ASP A 188 -20.35 9.06 -14.16
C ASP A 188 -19.60 10.38 -14.04
N ARG A 189 -20.16 11.51 -14.48
CA ARG A 189 -19.53 12.81 -14.36
C ARG A 189 -19.56 13.28 -12.91
N ILE A 190 -18.41 13.66 -12.36
CA ILE A 190 -18.31 14.13 -10.98
C ILE A 190 -18.88 15.54 -10.89
N THR A 191 -19.85 15.72 -10.02
CA THR A 191 -20.55 16.98 -9.77
C THR A 191 -20.20 17.62 -8.44
N GLU A 192 -19.78 16.81 -7.43
CA GLU A 192 -19.34 17.27 -6.12
C GLU A 192 -18.25 16.34 -5.57
N PHE A 193 -17.36 16.90 -4.76
CA PHE A 193 -16.37 16.17 -3.98
C PHE A 193 -16.43 16.61 -2.51
N GLN A 194 -16.30 15.65 -1.59
CA GLN A 194 -16.32 15.89 -0.15
C GLN A 194 -15.13 15.16 0.50
N GLU A 195 -14.16 15.90 1.04
CA GLU A 195 -13.04 15.30 1.76
C GLU A 195 -13.46 14.98 3.21
N LYS A 196 -13.54 13.70 3.52
CA LYS A 196 -13.86 13.13 4.85
C LYS A 196 -15.01 13.87 5.57
N PRO A 197 -16.20 13.96 4.96
CA PRO A 197 -17.29 14.75 5.50
C PRO A 197 -17.90 14.12 6.75
N LYS A 198 -18.32 14.94 7.71
CA LYS A 198 -19.08 14.46 8.88
C LYS A 198 -20.46 13.94 8.52
N ASN A 199 -21.06 14.50 7.47
CA ASN A 199 -22.38 14.12 6.95
C ASN A 199 -22.22 13.80 5.46
N PRO A 200 -21.92 12.54 5.10
CA PRO A 200 -21.70 12.16 3.71
C PRO A 200 -22.97 12.26 2.86
N LYS A 201 -22.85 12.82 1.66
CA LYS A 201 -23.94 12.85 0.64
C LYS A 201 -23.89 11.65 -0.31
N SER A 202 -22.76 10.94 -0.32
CA SER A 202 -22.51 9.76 -1.14
C SER A 202 -21.70 8.75 -0.34
N ASN A 203 -21.77 7.50 -0.72
CA ASN A 203 -20.88 6.44 -0.23
C ASN A 203 -19.86 5.99 -1.31
N LEU A 204 -19.72 6.78 -2.38
CA LEU A 204 -18.79 6.50 -3.48
C LEU A 204 -17.39 7.01 -3.10
N ALA A 205 -16.60 6.13 -2.50
CA ALA A 205 -15.29 6.45 -1.96
C ALA A 205 -14.22 6.51 -3.05
N SER A 206 -13.41 7.55 -3.02
CA SER A 206 -12.17 7.63 -3.82
C SER A 206 -11.17 6.60 -3.33
N MET A 207 -10.65 5.78 -4.25
CA MET A 207 -9.56 4.86 -3.97
C MET A 207 -8.19 5.55 -3.90
N GLY A 208 -8.10 6.87 -4.14
CA GLY A 208 -6.81 7.55 -4.24
C GLY A 208 -5.99 7.14 -5.47
N ILE A 209 -6.67 6.65 -6.49
CA ILE A 209 -6.09 6.26 -7.79
C ILE A 209 -6.68 7.19 -8.84
N TYR A 210 -5.83 8.00 -9.49
CA TYR A 210 -6.25 9.05 -10.41
C TYR A 210 -5.55 8.94 -11.75
N ILE A 211 -6.26 9.17 -12.86
CA ILE A 211 -5.65 9.42 -14.17
C ILE A 211 -5.89 10.87 -14.56
N PHE A 212 -4.84 11.54 -14.98
CA PHE A 212 -4.86 12.91 -15.50
C PHE A 212 -4.28 12.97 -16.90
N ASN A 213 -4.81 13.89 -17.72
CA ASN A 213 -4.04 14.44 -18.83
C ASN A 213 -2.85 15.19 -18.26
N TRP A 214 -1.63 14.92 -18.77
CA TRP A 214 -0.42 15.51 -18.19
C TRP A 214 -0.40 17.05 -18.25
N ASP A 215 -0.81 17.63 -19.35
CA ASP A 215 -0.86 19.09 -19.53
C ASP A 215 -1.77 19.76 -18.47
N ILE A 216 -2.91 19.12 -18.16
CA ILE A 216 -3.84 19.60 -17.14
C ILE A 216 -3.23 19.46 -15.75
N LEU A 217 -2.74 18.27 -15.40
CA LEU A 217 -2.13 18.06 -14.07
C LEU A 217 -0.98 19.05 -13.83
N ARG A 218 -0.07 19.18 -14.81
CA ARG A 218 1.07 20.08 -14.74
C ARG A 218 0.66 21.52 -14.43
N LYS A 219 -0.36 22.02 -15.13
CA LYS A 219 -0.89 23.37 -14.91
C LYS A 219 -1.34 23.55 -13.46
N TYR A 220 -2.21 22.67 -12.97
CA TYR A 220 -2.78 22.78 -11.62
C TYR A 220 -1.72 22.60 -10.52
N LEU A 221 -0.70 21.76 -10.72
CA LEU A 221 0.40 21.60 -9.77
C LEU A 221 1.24 22.89 -9.63
N ILE A 222 1.46 23.61 -10.74
CA ILE A 222 2.20 24.87 -10.71
C ILE A 222 1.38 25.95 -10.02
N GLU A 223 0.10 26.09 -10.38
CA GLU A 223 -0.82 27.06 -9.77
C GLU A 223 -1.01 26.81 -8.27
N ASP A 224 -1.07 25.54 -7.87
CA ASP A 224 -1.20 25.12 -6.46
C ASP A 224 0.03 25.46 -5.62
N GLU A 225 1.24 25.25 -6.15
CA GLU A 225 2.48 25.60 -5.44
C GLU A 225 2.67 27.13 -5.31
N GLU A 226 2.11 27.92 -6.23
CA GLU A 226 2.14 29.38 -6.18
C GLU A 226 1.11 29.97 -5.20
N ASP A 227 0.09 29.20 -4.78
CA ASP A 227 -0.91 29.64 -3.81
C ASP A 227 -0.37 29.45 -2.37
N PRO A 228 -0.10 30.55 -1.64
CA PRO A 228 0.43 30.48 -0.27
C PRO A 228 -0.59 29.89 0.76
N ASN A 229 -1.87 29.76 0.38
CA ASN A 229 -2.91 29.18 1.22
C ASN A 229 -3.18 27.71 0.90
N SER A 230 -2.52 27.14 -0.10
CA SER A 230 -2.69 25.74 -0.45
C SER A 230 -2.10 24.83 0.62
N GLU A 231 -2.78 23.71 0.88
CA GLU A 231 -2.27 22.59 1.67
C GLU A 231 -1.42 21.63 0.81
N ASN A 232 -1.30 21.92 -0.48
CA ASN A 232 -0.56 21.12 -1.48
C ASN A 232 -1.05 19.66 -1.57
N ASP A 233 -2.36 19.47 -1.48
CA ASP A 233 -3.01 18.15 -1.43
C ASP A 233 -4.01 17.96 -2.57
N PHE A 234 -4.13 16.71 -3.09
CA PHE A 234 -5.07 16.43 -4.16
C PHE A 234 -6.52 16.63 -3.70
N GLY A 235 -6.90 16.11 -2.53
CA GLY A 235 -8.26 16.20 -2.01
C GLY A 235 -8.65 17.61 -1.60
N ASN A 236 -7.76 18.34 -0.94
CA ASN A 236 -8.07 19.67 -0.41
C ASN A 236 -7.91 20.78 -1.44
N ASN A 237 -7.08 20.60 -2.49
CA ASN A 237 -6.76 21.68 -3.42
C ASN A 237 -7.00 21.30 -4.88
N ILE A 238 -6.32 20.29 -5.43
CA ILE A 238 -6.33 20.01 -6.87
C ILE A 238 -7.73 19.63 -7.35
N ILE A 239 -8.40 18.65 -6.71
CA ILE A 239 -9.74 18.18 -7.11
C ILE A 239 -10.80 19.28 -6.98
N PRO A 240 -10.89 20.04 -5.87
CA PRO A 240 -11.80 21.18 -5.76
C PRO A 240 -11.58 22.27 -6.83
N ASN A 241 -10.31 22.58 -7.17
CA ASN A 241 -10.01 23.58 -8.18
C ASN A 241 -10.43 23.11 -9.60
N LEU A 242 -10.19 21.84 -9.94
CA LEU A 242 -10.69 21.23 -11.18
C LEU A 242 -12.21 21.29 -11.29
N LEU A 243 -12.93 20.98 -10.21
CA LEU A 243 -14.40 21.08 -10.16
C LEU A 243 -14.89 22.51 -10.36
N LYS A 244 -14.28 23.47 -9.67
CA LYS A 244 -14.60 24.89 -9.76
C LYS A 244 -14.42 25.41 -11.19
N ASP A 245 -13.41 24.95 -11.90
CA ASP A 245 -13.14 25.33 -13.29
C ASP A 245 -13.97 24.56 -14.31
N GLY A 246 -14.88 23.67 -13.87
CA GLY A 246 -15.79 22.92 -14.73
C GLY A 246 -15.10 21.88 -15.62
N ARG A 247 -13.94 21.36 -15.20
CA ARG A 247 -13.19 20.34 -15.95
C ARG A 247 -14.00 19.07 -16.15
N ARG A 248 -13.66 18.29 -17.18
CA ARG A 248 -14.29 17.00 -17.47
C ARG A 248 -13.72 15.94 -16.52
N MET A 249 -14.43 15.71 -15.43
CA MET A 249 -14.06 14.83 -14.34
C MET A 249 -15.04 13.66 -14.26
N TYR A 250 -14.50 12.43 -14.18
CA TYR A 250 -15.33 11.21 -14.20
C TYR A 250 -14.93 10.21 -13.13
N ALA A 251 -15.91 9.51 -12.58
CA ALA A 251 -15.76 8.42 -11.61
C ALA A 251 -15.72 7.07 -12.35
N TYR A 252 -14.61 6.34 -12.23
CA TYR A 252 -14.49 4.98 -12.72
C TYR A 252 -14.86 4.01 -11.62
N HIS A 253 -15.99 3.32 -11.77
CA HIS A 253 -16.45 2.32 -10.81
C HIS A 253 -15.57 1.08 -10.89
N PHE A 254 -14.77 0.87 -9.85
CA PHE A 254 -13.96 -0.32 -9.71
C PHE A 254 -14.80 -1.46 -9.16
N ASP A 255 -14.78 -2.59 -9.85
CA ASP A 255 -15.41 -3.85 -9.42
C ASP A 255 -14.31 -4.85 -9.07
N GLY A 256 -14.11 -5.10 -7.79
CA GLY A 256 -13.09 -5.99 -7.30
C GLY A 256 -12.75 -5.77 -5.82
N TYR A 257 -11.78 -6.53 -5.32
CA TYR A 257 -11.33 -6.36 -3.95
C TYR A 257 -10.49 -5.09 -3.78
N TRP A 258 -10.88 -4.26 -2.83
CA TRP A 258 -10.13 -3.10 -2.38
C TRP A 258 -10.21 -2.95 -0.87
N LYS A 259 -9.06 -2.75 -0.20
CA LYS A 259 -8.99 -2.53 1.24
C LYS A 259 -7.91 -1.53 1.61
N ASP A 260 -8.29 -0.47 2.33
CA ASP A 260 -7.35 0.40 3.05
C ASP A 260 -6.88 -0.33 4.32
N VAL A 261 -5.64 -0.81 4.32
CA VAL A 261 -5.02 -1.50 5.44
C VAL A 261 -4.32 -0.52 6.39
N GLY A 262 -4.95 0.61 6.64
CA GLY A 262 -4.42 1.72 7.44
C GLY A 262 -4.59 1.58 8.95
N THR A 263 -5.29 0.58 9.45
CA THR A 263 -5.48 0.30 10.88
C THR A 263 -5.11 -1.14 11.20
N ILE A 264 -4.81 -1.42 12.48
CA ILE A 264 -4.46 -2.79 12.94
C ILE A 264 -5.59 -3.79 12.62
N PRO A 265 -6.87 -3.52 12.96
CA PRO A 265 -7.96 -4.44 12.61
C PRO A 265 -8.06 -4.67 11.09
N SER A 266 -8.04 -3.60 10.29
CA SER A 266 -8.14 -3.71 8.83
C SER A 266 -6.98 -4.49 8.20
N LEU A 267 -5.74 -4.32 8.72
CA LEU A 267 -4.59 -5.11 8.27
C LEU A 267 -4.71 -6.59 8.67
N TRP A 268 -5.18 -6.87 9.88
CA TRP A 268 -5.41 -8.24 10.35
C TRP A 268 -6.51 -8.91 9.50
N GLU A 269 -7.66 -8.27 9.35
CA GLU A 269 -8.78 -8.76 8.54
C GLU A 269 -8.36 -9.07 7.11
N ALA A 270 -7.66 -8.12 6.44
CA ALA A 270 -7.19 -8.32 5.08
C ALA A 270 -6.24 -9.52 4.94
N ASN A 271 -5.41 -9.81 5.97
CA ASN A 271 -4.58 -11.01 6.00
C ASN A 271 -5.40 -12.30 6.26
N MET A 272 -6.48 -12.24 7.00
CA MET A 272 -7.38 -13.40 7.19
C MET A 272 -8.20 -13.64 5.91
N GLU A 273 -8.64 -12.60 5.23
CA GLU A 273 -9.40 -12.68 3.98
C GLU A 273 -8.62 -13.42 2.85
N VAL A 274 -7.29 -13.37 2.83
CA VAL A 274 -6.51 -14.15 1.84
C VAL A 274 -6.54 -15.66 2.08
N LEU A 275 -7.01 -16.12 3.25
CA LEU A 275 -7.20 -17.55 3.55
C LEU A 275 -8.51 -18.10 2.99
N ASP A 276 -9.45 -17.24 2.61
CA ASP A 276 -10.74 -17.59 2.03
C ASP A 276 -11.00 -16.84 0.72
N PRO A 277 -10.26 -17.15 -0.36
CA PRO A 277 -10.35 -16.43 -1.62
C PRO A 277 -11.70 -16.58 -2.33
N GLU A 278 -12.49 -17.62 -2.00
CA GLU A 278 -13.80 -17.87 -2.61
C GLU A 278 -14.87 -16.86 -2.13
N HIS A 279 -14.78 -16.37 -0.90
CA HIS A 279 -15.77 -15.46 -0.33
C HIS A 279 -15.24 -14.03 -0.18
N SER A 280 -13.93 -13.85 0.00
CA SER A 280 -13.34 -12.53 0.22
C SER A 280 -13.16 -11.69 -1.06
N GLY A 281 -13.08 -12.35 -2.23
CA GLY A 281 -12.80 -11.69 -3.49
C GLY A 281 -11.32 -11.38 -3.74
N ILE A 282 -10.41 -11.67 -2.79
CA ILE A 282 -8.97 -11.58 -3.01
C ILE A 282 -8.33 -12.97 -3.19
N ASN A 283 -7.87 -13.26 -4.42
CA ASN A 283 -7.16 -14.49 -4.73
C ASN A 283 -5.69 -14.19 -5.07
N LEU A 284 -4.77 -14.54 -4.17
CA LEU A 284 -3.32 -14.41 -4.39
C LEU A 284 -2.72 -15.55 -5.22
N PHE A 285 -3.49 -16.61 -5.48
CA PHE A 285 -3.10 -17.75 -6.33
C PHE A 285 -3.55 -17.59 -7.78
N ASP A 286 -4.12 -16.45 -8.15
CA ASP A 286 -4.59 -16.16 -9.51
C ASP A 286 -3.38 -16.05 -10.46
N GLU A 287 -3.29 -16.98 -11.41
CA GLU A 287 -2.22 -17.02 -12.39
C GLU A 287 -2.39 -15.98 -13.51
N ASN A 288 -3.62 -15.49 -13.74
CA ASN A 288 -3.91 -14.50 -14.78
C ASN A 288 -3.57 -13.07 -14.34
N TRP A 289 -3.63 -12.78 -13.03
CA TRP A 289 -3.25 -11.50 -12.45
C TRP A 289 -2.32 -11.70 -11.27
N LYS A 290 -1.08 -11.99 -11.58
CA LYS A 290 -0.07 -12.33 -10.59
C LYS A 290 0.42 -11.11 -9.84
N ILE A 291 0.52 -11.22 -8.52
CA ILE A 291 1.24 -10.25 -7.69
C ILE A 291 2.70 -10.70 -7.59
N TYR A 292 3.61 -9.86 -8.07
CA TYR A 292 5.04 -10.08 -8.02
C TYR A 292 5.60 -9.58 -6.68
N SER A 293 6.68 -10.17 -6.24
CA SER A 293 7.32 -9.81 -4.97
C SER A 293 8.77 -10.23 -4.97
N ARG A 294 9.56 -9.62 -4.10
CA ARG A 294 10.95 -10.01 -3.87
C ARG A 294 11.01 -11.42 -3.27
N ASN A 295 11.91 -12.26 -3.79
CA ASN A 295 12.12 -13.60 -3.24
C ASN A 295 12.82 -13.49 -1.87
N SER A 296 12.34 -14.29 -0.90
CA SER A 296 12.95 -14.37 0.44
C SER A 296 14.37 -14.94 0.43
N GLY A 297 14.73 -15.73 -0.59
CA GLY A 297 16.00 -16.46 -0.65
C GLY A 297 16.10 -17.60 0.35
N MET A 298 15.00 -17.92 1.05
CA MET A 298 14.97 -19.00 2.04
C MET A 298 14.68 -20.36 1.40
N THR A 299 15.00 -21.43 2.13
CA THR A 299 14.66 -22.81 1.74
C THR A 299 13.16 -23.06 1.87
N GLY A 300 12.67 -24.18 1.33
CA GLY A 300 11.29 -24.58 1.53
C GLY A 300 10.93 -24.70 3.02
N HIS A 301 9.65 -24.57 3.35
CA HIS A 301 9.15 -24.77 4.72
C HIS A 301 9.21 -26.26 5.12
N LYS A 302 9.26 -26.52 6.43
CA LYS A 302 9.26 -27.87 7.01
C LYS A 302 8.23 -27.98 8.11
N ILE A 303 7.31 -28.93 7.98
CA ILE A 303 6.43 -29.38 9.06
C ILE A 303 7.07 -30.62 9.67
N SER A 304 7.39 -30.58 10.97
CA SER A 304 8.01 -31.69 11.72
C SER A 304 6.96 -32.69 12.20
N ASP A 305 7.42 -33.84 12.67
CA ASP A 305 6.53 -34.85 13.31
C ASP A 305 5.77 -34.22 14.48
N GLY A 306 4.45 -34.36 14.47
CA GLY A 306 3.56 -33.75 15.46
C GLY A 306 3.19 -32.28 15.15
N GLY A 307 3.75 -31.66 14.14
CA GLY A 307 3.30 -30.35 13.66
C GLY A 307 1.94 -30.45 12.95
N VAL A 308 1.03 -29.53 13.27
CA VAL A 308 -0.31 -29.46 12.69
C VAL A 308 -0.49 -28.11 12.00
N VAL A 309 -0.97 -28.12 10.75
CA VAL A 309 -1.28 -26.91 9.99
C VAL A 309 -2.67 -27.06 9.38
N GLU A 310 -3.58 -26.14 9.71
CA GLU A 310 -4.97 -26.15 9.26
C GLU A 310 -5.35 -24.75 8.71
N ASN A 311 -5.92 -24.68 7.51
CA ASN A 311 -6.39 -23.46 6.86
C ASN A 311 -5.45 -22.24 7.07
N SER A 312 -4.16 -22.40 6.71
CA SER A 312 -3.14 -21.40 7.01
C SER A 312 -2.18 -21.21 5.83
N MET A 313 -1.69 -20.01 5.67
CA MET A 313 -0.66 -19.69 4.68
C MET A 313 0.73 -19.78 5.33
N ILE A 314 1.56 -20.69 4.84
CA ILE A 314 2.94 -20.94 5.34
C ILE A 314 3.93 -20.67 4.20
N THR A 315 4.91 -19.82 4.44
CA THR A 315 5.87 -19.44 3.40
C THR A 315 7.26 -20.04 3.61
N ASP A 316 8.21 -19.68 2.73
CA ASP A 316 9.55 -20.23 2.70
C ASP A 316 10.27 -20.13 4.06
N GLY A 317 11.11 -21.12 4.35
CA GLY A 317 11.93 -21.14 5.56
C GLY A 317 11.21 -21.42 6.87
N CYS A 318 9.89 -21.51 6.88
CA CYS A 318 9.12 -21.83 8.09
C CYS A 318 9.44 -23.21 8.62
N ARG A 319 9.50 -23.35 9.95
CA ARG A 319 9.68 -24.61 10.66
C ARG A 319 8.60 -24.78 11.70
N ILE A 320 7.69 -25.73 11.48
CA ILE A 320 6.50 -25.94 12.30
C ILE A 320 6.60 -27.28 13.03
N ALA A 321 6.68 -27.24 14.35
CA ALA A 321 6.63 -28.41 15.23
C ALA A 321 5.44 -28.35 16.22
N GLY A 322 4.76 -27.20 16.31
CA GLY A 322 3.54 -26.96 17.06
C GLY A 322 2.29 -26.97 16.18
N THR A 323 1.25 -26.28 16.61
CA THR A 323 -0.05 -26.17 15.93
C THR A 323 -0.24 -24.78 15.35
N VAL A 324 -0.64 -24.70 14.08
CA VAL A 324 -0.96 -23.46 13.35
C VAL A 324 -2.35 -23.61 12.74
N ARG A 325 -3.27 -22.71 13.08
CA ARG A 325 -4.65 -22.71 12.57
C ARG A 325 -5.05 -21.31 12.12
N HIS A 326 -5.71 -21.24 10.99
CA HIS A 326 -6.29 -20.00 10.43
C HIS A 326 -5.34 -18.80 10.58
N SER A 327 -4.09 -18.95 10.10
CA SER A 327 -3.02 -18.00 10.35
C SER A 327 -2.15 -17.79 9.13
N VAL A 328 -1.51 -16.62 9.06
CA VAL A 328 -0.57 -16.24 7.99
C VAL A 328 0.82 -16.13 8.57
N LEU A 329 1.72 -17.04 8.17
CA LEU A 329 3.11 -17.10 8.61
C LEU A 329 4.06 -16.70 7.47
N PHE A 330 4.82 -15.65 7.72
CA PHE A 330 5.83 -15.13 6.78
C PHE A 330 7.14 -15.91 6.84
N ALA A 331 8.06 -15.59 5.93
CA ALA A 331 9.27 -16.35 5.73
C ALA A 331 10.13 -16.49 7.00
N GLY A 332 10.58 -17.72 7.25
CA GLY A 332 11.50 -18.02 8.35
C GLY A 332 10.89 -18.12 9.74
N VAL A 333 9.56 -18.06 9.87
CA VAL A 333 8.86 -18.24 11.16
C VAL A 333 9.11 -19.64 11.71
N ARG A 334 9.38 -19.70 13.02
CA ARG A 334 9.56 -20.97 13.75
C ARG A 334 8.49 -21.11 14.82
N VAL A 335 7.77 -22.23 14.80
CA VAL A 335 6.78 -22.61 15.80
C VAL A 335 7.26 -23.89 16.45
N GLU A 336 7.71 -23.80 17.69
CA GLU A 336 8.30 -24.93 18.43
C GLU A 336 7.20 -25.88 18.95
N LYS A 337 7.64 -27.00 19.51
CA LYS A 337 6.76 -28.06 19.99
C LYS A 337 5.76 -27.53 21.04
N ASP A 338 4.54 -28.04 20.99
CA ASP A 338 3.44 -27.69 21.90
C ASP A 338 3.01 -26.19 21.85
N ALA A 339 3.63 -25.36 20.99
CA ALA A 339 3.16 -24.02 20.78
C ALA A 339 1.90 -24.00 19.88
N VAL A 340 1.01 -23.01 20.11
CA VAL A 340 -0.25 -22.84 19.38
C VAL A 340 -0.31 -21.44 18.77
N VAL A 341 -0.55 -21.36 17.46
CA VAL A 341 -0.77 -20.13 16.71
C VAL A 341 -2.15 -20.23 16.07
N GLU A 342 -3.04 -19.28 16.36
CA GLU A 342 -4.44 -19.31 15.93
C GLU A 342 -4.94 -17.90 15.62
N ASP A 343 -5.62 -17.71 14.47
CA ASP A 343 -6.10 -16.42 14.00
C ASP A 343 -5.03 -15.30 14.01
N ALA A 344 -3.79 -15.64 13.66
CA ALA A 344 -2.66 -14.76 13.83
C ALA A 344 -1.92 -14.46 12.53
N VAL A 345 -1.39 -13.25 12.44
CA VAL A 345 -0.43 -12.83 11.41
C VAL A 345 0.95 -12.78 12.05
N VAL A 346 1.86 -13.69 11.65
CA VAL A 346 3.21 -13.79 12.23
C VAL A 346 4.23 -13.44 11.14
N MET A 347 4.86 -12.28 11.27
CA MET A 347 5.81 -11.75 10.28
C MET A 347 7.18 -12.43 10.39
N GLY A 348 8.00 -12.20 9.36
CA GLY A 348 9.21 -12.96 9.08
C GLY A 348 10.25 -13.01 10.21
N GLY A 349 10.96 -14.14 10.30
CA GLY A 349 12.05 -14.36 11.27
C GLY A 349 11.61 -14.53 12.72
N THR A 350 10.31 -14.49 13.00
CA THR A 350 9.74 -14.64 14.37
C THR A 350 9.88 -16.07 14.88
N VAL A 351 10.21 -16.21 16.16
CA VAL A 351 10.32 -17.49 16.86
C VAL A 351 9.29 -17.58 17.97
N ILE A 352 8.46 -18.61 17.93
CA ILE A 352 7.46 -18.93 18.96
C ILE A 352 7.94 -20.17 19.67
N ARG A 353 8.34 -20.01 20.94
CA ARG A 353 8.95 -21.05 21.76
C ARG A 353 7.92 -22.07 22.25
N SER A 354 8.44 -23.18 22.78
CA SER A 354 7.64 -24.33 23.24
C SER A 354 6.55 -23.91 24.20
N GLY A 355 5.34 -24.43 23.97
CA GLY A 355 4.18 -24.19 24.83
C GLY A 355 3.59 -22.81 24.81
N ALA A 356 4.15 -21.87 24.02
CA ALA A 356 3.58 -20.52 23.88
C ALA A 356 2.24 -20.55 23.12
N VAL A 357 1.34 -19.62 23.45
CA VAL A 357 0.01 -19.47 22.82
C VAL A 357 -0.12 -18.09 22.22
N VAL A 358 -0.35 -18.02 20.92
CA VAL A 358 -0.43 -16.78 20.14
C VAL A 358 -1.77 -16.77 19.41
N ARG A 359 -2.68 -15.85 19.79
CA ARG A 359 -4.05 -15.81 19.28
C ARG A 359 -4.51 -14.42 18.92
N HIS A 360 -5.27 -14.32 17.84
CA HIS A 360 -5.94 -13.08 17.37
C HIS A 360 -5.04 -11.85 17.48
N CYS A 361 -3.89 -11.90 16.78
CA CYS A 361 -2.86 -10.89 16.91
C CYS A 361 -2.05 -10.70 15.62
N ILE A 362 -1.29 -9.60 15.59
CA ILE A 362 -0.22 -9.36 14.62
C ILE A 362 1.11 -9.33 15.37
N VAL A 363 2.02 -10.23 15.02
CA VAL A 363 3.40 -10.27 15.52
C VAL A 363 4.32 -9.81 14.40
N ALA A 364 5.01 -8.70 14.59
CA ALA A 364 5.91 -8.11 13.59
C ALA A 364 7.19 -8.93 13.36
N GLU A 365 8.10 -8.44 12.51
CA GLU A 365 9.31 -9.14 12.10
C GLU A 365 10.31 -9.30 13.25
N ASN A 366 11.02 -10.46 13.29
CA ASN A 366 12.11 -10.75 14.21
C ASN A 366 11.74 -10.66 15.70
N VAL A 367 10.55 -11.12 16.06
CA VAL A 367 10.07 -11.21 17.44
C VAL A 367 10.42 -12.58 18.02
N GLU A 368 10.73 -12.63 19.31
CA GLU A 368 10.84 -13.88 20.07
C GLU A 368 9.73 -13.94 21.13
N ILE A 369 8.87 -14.94 21.04
CA ILE A 369 7.83 -15.25 22.05
C ILE A 369 8.36 -16.39 22.92
N GLY A 370 8.59 -16.12 24.21
CA GLY A 370 9.20 -17.04 25.17
C GLY A 370 8.33 -18.25 25.49
N GLU A 371 8.94 -19.24 26.16
CA GLU A 371 8.27 -20.48 26.54
C GLU A 371 7.03 -20.20 27.42
N HIS A 372 5.92 -20.87 27.10
CA HIS A 372 4.64 -20.76 27.83
C HIS A 372 4.05 -19.33 27.90
N ALA A 373 4.58 -18.34 27.12
CA ALA A 373 4.00 -17.03 27.05
C ALA A 373 2.65 -17.07 26.33
N VAL A 374 1.75 -16.15 26.68
CA VAL A 374 0.41 -16.01 26.07
C VAL A 374 0.30 -14.63 25.45
N VAL A 375 -0.01 -14.57 24.16
CA VAL A 375 -0.18 -13.33 23.40
C VAL A 375 -1.57 -13.28 22.78
N GLY A 376 -2.36 -12.27 23.13
CA GLY A 376 -3.70 -12.06 22.64
C GLY A 376 -4.72 -13.07 23.19
N ALA A 377 -5.95 -12.90 22.77
CA ALA A 377 -7.07 -13.80 23.10
C ALA A 377 -8.08 -13.82 21.95
N MET A 378 -8.78 -14.95 21.79
CA MET A 378 -9.86 -15.05 20.80
C MET A 378 -10.95 -14.00 21.09
N PRO A 379 -11.61 -13.46 20.05
CA PRO A 379 -12.75 -12.57 20.24
C PRO A 379 -13.84 -13.22 21.10
N ASP A 380 -14.39 -12.44 22.01
CA ASP A 380 -15.51 -12.85 22.86
C ASP A 380 -16.62 -11.77 22.84
N ALA A 381 -17.64 -11.94 23.67
CA ALA A 381 -18.75 -11.00 23.79
C ALA A 381 -18.32 -9.59 24.30
N SER A 382 -17.13 -9.45 24.87
CA SER A 382 -16.54 -8.17 25.30
C SER A 382 -15.88 -7.39 24.16
N GLY A 383 -15.73 -8.01 22.97
CA GLY A 383 -15.13 -7.35 21.79
C GLY A 383 -13.61 -7.28 21.87
N ASN A 384 -12.94 -8.34 22.33
CA ASN A 384 -11.47 -8.43 22.29
C ASN A 384 -10.95 -8.12 20.89
N GLY A 385 -10.07 -7.15 20.79
CA GLY A 385 -9.45 -6.78 19.51
C GLY A 385 -8.06 -7.38 19.35
N VAL A 386 -7.42 -7.01 18.23
CA VAL A 386 -6.15 -7.58 17.78
C VAL A 386 -5.00 -7.08 18.65
N ALA A 387 -4.28 -7.97 19.32
CA ALA A 387 -3.03 -7.65 19.99
C ALA A 387 -1.92 -7.43 18.96
N THR A 388 -0.99 -6.52 19.24
CA THR A 388 0.08 -6.16 18.28
C THR A 388 1.43 -6.11 18.95
N ILE A 389 2.40 -6.89 18.43
CA ILE A 389 3.78 -6.91 18.91
C ILE A 389 4.67 -6.26 17.84
N GLY A 390 5.43 -5.23 18.23
CA GLY A 390 6.35 -4.51 17.34
C GLY A 390 7.60 -5.31 16.97
N SER A 391 8.34 -4.86 15.96
CA SER A 391 9.51 -5.58 15.42
C SER A 391 10.69 -5.66 16.39
N GLY A 392 11.35 -6.82 16.42
CA GLY A 392 12.60 -7.05 17.17
C GLY A 392 12.39 -7.08 18.68
N ILE A 393 11.18 -7.37 19.14
CA ILE A 393 10.81 -7.45 20.56
C ILE A 393 10.95 -8.88 21.07
N THR A 394 11.38 -9.02 22.32
CA THR A 394 11.35 -10.27 23.07
C THR A 394 10.22 -10.21 24.10
N ILE A 395 9.33 -11.19 24.06
CA ILE A 395 8.34 -11.48 25.10
C ILE A 395 8.91 -12.61 25.96
N GLY A 396 9.15 -12.37 27.24
CA GLY A 396 9.78 -13.31 28.15
C GLY A 396 8.90 -14.55 28.40
N ALA A 397 9.53 -15.61 28.94
CA ALA A 397 8.80 -16.83 29.26
C ALA A 397 7.66 -16.57 30.28
N GLU A 398 6.53 -17.26 30.08
CA GLU A 398 5.32 -17.16 30.95
C GLU A 398 4.68 -15.75 30.98
N ALA A 399 5.18 -14.77 30.17
CA ALA A 399 4.57 -13.45 30.08
C ALA A 399 3.18 -13.51 29.44
N LYS A 400 2.29 -12.57 29.81
CA LYS A 400 0.92 -12.51 29.28
C LYS A 400 0.64 -11.15 28.66
N ILE A 401 0.29 -11.15 27.39
CA ILE A 401 -0.12 -9.98 26.63
C ILE A 401 -1.60 -10.07 26.34
N GLY A 402 -2.37 -9.12 26.85
CA GLY A 402 -3.83 -9.12 26.69
C GLY A 402 -4.30 -8.75 25.28
N PRO A 403 -5.59 -8.92 24.98
CA PRO A 403 -6.20 -8.45 23.75
C PRO A 403 -6.12 -6.90 23.66
N ASN A 404 -6.10 -6.36 22.44
CA ASN A 404 -5.89 -4.93 22.15
C ASN A 404 -4.54 -4.35 22.62
N ALA A 405 -3.69 -5.11 23.31
CA ALA A 405 -2.40 -4.61 23.75
C ALA A 405 -1.50 -4.25 22.56
N MET A 406 -0.75 -3.18 22.70
CA MET A 406 0.23 -2.74 21.71
C MET A 406 1.62 -2.69 22.37
N VAL A 407 2.44 -3.67 22.05
CA VAL A 407 3.76 -3.86 22.66
C VAL A 407 4.83 -3.26 21.77
N THR A 408 5.61 -2.30 22.32
CA THR A 408 6.66 -1.57 21.60
C THR A 408 8.04 -1.70 22.25
N LYS A 409 8.17 -2.49 23.31
CA LYS A 409 9.41 -2.77 24.04
C LYS A 409 9.40 -4.20 24.57
N ASN A 410 10.56 -4.72 24.94
CA ASN A 410 10.68 -6.05 25.53
C ASN A 410 9.83 -6.17 26.82
N ILE A 411 9.28 -7.36 27.03
CA ILE A 411 8.51 -7.76 28.22
C ILE A 411 9.28 -8.86 28.94
N GLU A 412 9.49 -8.70 30.24
CA GLU A 412 10.21 -9.66 31.05
C GLU A 412 9.38 -10.92 31.32
N GLY A 413 10.04 -12.01 31.75
CA GLY A 413 9.39 -13.26 32.07
C GLY A 413 8.38 -13.12 33.19
N GLY A 414 7.17 -13.72 33.02
CA GLY A 414 6.07 -13.65 34.00
C GLY A 414 5.37 -12.30 34.10
N GLU A 415 5.77 -11.29 33.31
CA GLU A 415 5.15 -9.95 33.29
C GLU A 415 3.81 -9.99 32.53
N GLU A 416 2.86 -9.14 32.93
CA GLU A 416 1.56 -9.01 32.27
C GLU A 416 1.39 -7.60 31.70
N GLN A 417 0.92 -7.50 30.45
CA GLN A 417 0.55 -6.24 29.79
C GLN A 417 -0.85 -6.38 29.19
N TRP A 418 -1.75 -5.47 29.58
CA TRP A 418 -3.15 -5.45 29.14
C TRP A 418 -3.46 -4.23 28.27
#